data_b0c14175e2940743831ab22ac7f23f03
#
_entry.id   b0c14175e2940743831ab22ac7f23f03
#
_cell.length_a   1.000
_cell.length_b   1.000
_cell.length_c   1.000
_cell.angle_alpha   90.00
_cell.angle_beta   90.00
_cell.angle_gamma   90.00
#
_symmetry.space_group_name_H-M   'P 1'
#
loop_
_entity.id
_entity.type
_entity.pdbx_description
1 polymer ?
#
loop_
_entity_poly.entity_id
_entity_poly.type
_entity_poly.pdbx_seq_one_letter_code
_entity_poly.pdbx_strand_id
1 'polypeptide(L)'
;MGIIKSVKLAFDYLKYGEDENDVQKVRAIDDVTIDIEKGDFIAILGHNGSGKSTLAKHINALLLPTEGTMWVDGIDTAKEPELWKVRQKAGMVFQNPDNQIIGSIVEADVGFGPENMGVPTDEIWTRVEESLTKVGMIKHRDKSPTRLSGGQKQRVAIAGVVAMRPDCIVLDEPTAMLDPNGRQEVLRTVSELNEKENVTVSLITHY
;
A
#
# COMPACT_ATOMS: atom_id res chain seq x y z
N MET A 1 -11.05 13.99 12.86
CA MET A 1 -10.48 12.64 13.06
C MET A 1 -9.72 12.35 11.80
N GLY A 2 -8.43 12.08 11.94
CA GLY A 2 -7.57 11.81 10.78
C GLY A 2 -8.05 10.61 9.96
N ILE A 3 -7.57 10.50 8.74
CA ILE A 3 -7.91 9.39 7.85
C ILE A 3 -7.33 8.06 8.34
N ILE A 4 -6.17 8.09 9.02
CA ILE A 4 -5.55 6.94 9.67
C ILE A 4 -5.35 7.30 11.13
N LYS A 5 -5.88 6.50 12.03
CA LYS A 5 -5.73 6.70 13.46
C LYS A 5 -5.48 5.39 14.17
N SER A 6 -4.50 5.38 15.09
CA SER A 6 -4.35 4.29 16.04
C SER A 6 -4.30 4.80 17.47
N VAL A 7 -4.73 3.98 18.40
CA VAL A 7 -4.64 4.23 19.84
C VAL A 7 -4.10 2.97 20.50
N LYS A 8 -2.92 3.10 21.11
CA LYS A 8 -2.24 2.02 21.83
C LYS A 8 -2.14 0.73 21.03
N LEU A 9 -1.88 0.87 19.72
CA LEU A 9 -1.76 -0.26 18.82
C LEU A 9 -0.59 -1.14 19.22
N ALA A 10 -0.86 -2.42 19.45
CA ALA A 10 0.16 -3.42 19.66
C ALA A 10 -0.12 -4.68 18.84
N PHE A 11 0.95 -5.37 18.44
CA PHE A 11 0.84 -6.57 17.65
C PHE A 11 1.93 -7.59 17.96
N ASP A 12 1.52 -8.83 18.16
CA ASP A 12 2.38 -9.98 18.42
C ASP A 12 2.31 -10.98 17.27
N TYR A 13 3.48 -11.32 16.69
CA TYR A 13 3.59 -12.50 15.84
C TYR A 13 3.65 -13.76 16.70
N LEU A 14 2.96 -14.81 16.27
CA LEU A 14 3.06 -16.14 16.86
C LEU A 14 4.15 -16.93 16.13
N LYS A 15 5.17 -17.37 16.85
CA LYS A 15 6.16 -18.34 16.35
C LYS A 15 5.84 -19.69 16.95
N TYR A 16 5.62 -20.67 16.10
CA TYR A 16 5.41 -22.07 16.48
C TYR A 16 6.77 -22.77 16.53
N GLY A 17 7.08 -23.43 17.65
CA GLY A 17 8.25 -24.28 17.81
C GLY A 17 8.09 -25.63 17.12
N GLU A 18 9.03 -26.55 17.38
CA GLU A 18 8.95 -27.92 16.83
C GLU A 18 7.78 -28.73 17.43
N ASP A 19 7.37 -28.41 18.65
CA ASP A 19 6.17 -28.95 19.29
C ASP A 19 4.97 -28.00 19.08
N GLU A 20 3.79 -28.53 18.73
CA GLU A 20 2.56 -27.76 18.50
C GLU A 20 2.14 -26.89 19.72
N ASN A 21 2.62 -27.24 20.93
CA ASN A 21 2.34 -26.48 22.15
C ASN A 21 3.39 -25.40 22.47
N ASP A 22 4.51 -25.35 21.74
CA ASP A 22 5.54 -24.32 21.94
C ASP A 22 5.21 -23.10 21.04
N VAL A 23 4.36 -22.22 21.55
CA VAL A 23 3.97 -20.98 20.88
C VAL A 23 4.60 -19.79 21.59
N GLN A 24 5.56 -19.15 20.91
CA GLN A 24 6.20 -17.93 21.40
C GLN A 24 5.56 -16.69 20.77
N LYS A 25 5.25 -15.71 21.61
CA LYS A 25 4.79 -14.39 21.15
C LYS A 25 5.99 -13.48 20.95
N VAL A 26 6.08 -12.86 19.79
CA VAL A 26 7.12 -11.87 19.46
C VAL A 26 6.46 -10.54 19.20
N ARG A 27 6.59 -9.59 20.14
CA ARG A 27 6.06 -8.23 20.04
C ARG A 27 6.74 -7.50 18.87
N ALA A 28 5.97 -7.09 17.88
CA ALA A 28 6.45 -6.37 16.70
C ALA A 28 6.07 -4.88 16.70
N ILE A 29 4.93 -4.54 17.32
CA ILE A 29 4.47 -3.17 17.57
C ILE A 29 4.04 -3.10 19.02
N ASP A 30 4.39 -2.00 19.70
CA ASP A 30 4.06 -1.76 21.09
C ASP A 30 3.64 -0.30 21.32
N ASP A 31 2.42 -0.11 21.82
CA ASP A 31 1.81 1.17 22.20
C ASP A 31 1.91 2.31 21.14
N VAL A 32 1.67 1.99 19.86
CA VAL A 32 1.73 2.98 18.78
C VAL A 32 0.43 3.77 18.71
N THR A 33 0.49 5.07 18.95
CA THR A 33 -0.63 6.02 18.80
C THR A 33 -0.27 7.06 17.74
N ILE A 34 -1.04 7.11 16.65
CA ILE A 34 -0.88 8.04 15.53
C ILE A 34 -2.24 8.63 15.13
N ASP A 35 -2.21 9.82 14.56
CA ASP A 35 -3.38 10.48 13.92
C ASP A 35 -2.86 11.20 12.68
N ILE A 36 -3.26 10.74 11.48
CA ILE A 36 -2.80 11.22 10.17
C ILE A 36 -3.99 11.85 9.48
N GLU A 37 -3.88 13.12 9.11
CA GLU A 37 -4.94 13.85 8.45
C GLU A 37 -5.02 13.54 6.95
N LYS A 38 -6.18 13.78 6.35
CA LYS A 38 -6.37 13.59 4.91
C LYS A 38 -5.51 14.58 4.12
N GLY A 39 -4.76 14.05 3.14
CA GLY A 39 -3.85 14.82 2.31
C GLY A 39 -2.42 14.92 2.86
N ASP A 40 -2.14 14.41 4.06
CA ASP A 40 -0.79 14.38 4.60
C ASP A 40 0.14 13.51 3.77
N PHE A 41 1.42 13.90 3.70
CA PHE A 41 2.53 13.07 3.23
C PHE A 41 3.43 12.74 4.42
N ILE A 42 3.39 11.50 4.88
CA ILE A 42 4.12 11.05 6.07
C ILE A 42 5.20 10.04 5.71
N ALA A 43 6.41 10.25 6.21
CA ALA A 43 7.50 9.29 6.15
C ALA A 43 7.67 8.58 7.50
N ILE A 44 7.58 7.25 7.50
CA ILE A 44 7.83 6.39 8.66
C ILE A 44 9.25 5.86 8.54
N LEU A 45 10.12 6.34 9.43
CA LEU A 45 11.55 6.02 9.44
C LEU A 45 11.91 5.07 10.58
N GLY A 46 12.93 4.26 10.40
CA GLY A 46 13.46 3.38 11.45
C GLY A 46 14.34 2.27 10.87
N HIS A 47 15.11 1.61 11.75
CA HIS A 47 15.97 0.50 11.36
C HIS A 47 15.18 -0.76 10.96
N ASN A 48 15.85 -1.74 10.33
CA ASN A 48 15.26 -3.03 10.00
C ASN A 48 14.77 -3.75 11.26
N GLY A 49 13.57 -4.34 11.18
CA GLY A 49 12.95 -5.03 12.31
C GLY A 49 12.28 -4.12 13.34
N SER A 50 12.19 -2.79 13.11
CA SER A 50 11.49 -1.87 14.03
C SER A 50 9.96 -1.87 13.93
N GLY A 51 9.36 -2.77 13.14
CA GLY A 51 7.90 -2.89 13.03
C GLY A 51 7.23 -2.04 11.95
N LYS A 52 7.98 -1.28 11.12
CA LYS A 52 7.41 -0.39 10.09
C LYS A 52 6.49 -1.09 9.11
N SER A 53 6.94 -2.18 8.48
CA SER A 53 6.12 -2.96 7.54
C SER A 53 4.94 -3.64 8.24
N THR A 54 5.08 -3.95 9.54
CA THR A 54 3.97 -4.45 10.36
C THR A 54 2.92 -3.35 10.54
N LEU A 55 3.34 -2.12 10.85
CA LEU A 55 2.43 -0.97 10.95
C LEU A 55 1.73 -0.68 9.61
N ALA A 56 2.48 -0.70 8.49
CA ALA A 56 1.90 -0.56 7.15
C ALA A 56 0.75 -1.56 6.89
N LYS A 57 0.97 -2.83 7.24
CA LYS A 57 -0.02 -3.89 7.07
C LYS A 57 -1.26 -3.71 7.96
N HIS A 58 -1.14 -3.01 9.09
CA HIS A 58 -2.31 -2.65 9.91
C HIS A 58 -3.14 -1.55 9.26
N ILE A 59 -2.50 -0.57 8.58
CA ILE A 59 -3.23 0.51 7.89
C ILE A 59 -4.12 -0.06 6.77
N ASN A 60 -3.65 -1.08 6.05
CA ASN A 60 -4.46 -1.74 4.99
C ASN A 60 -5.31 -2.92 5.53
N ALA A 61 -5.32 -3.16 6.84
CA ALA A 61 -5.99 -4.29 7.48
C ALA A 61 -5.60 -5.68 6.91
N LEU A 62 -4.32 -5.84 6.49
CA LEU A 62 -3.71 -7.14 6.23
C LEU A 62 -3.33 -7.85 7.53
N LEU A 63 -3.03 -7.08 8.57
CA LEU A 63 -2.87 -7.54 9.95
C LEU A 63 -3.87 -6.81 10.82
N LEU A 64 -4.39 -7.50 11.83
CA LEU A 64 -5.31 -6.93 12.81
C LEU A 64 -4.59 -6.76 14.15
N PRO A 65 -4.91 -5.70 14.93
CA PRO A 65 -4.30 -5.48 16.23
C PRO A 65 -4.50 -6.66 17.20
N THR A 66 -3.47 -7.02 17.97
CA THR A 66 -3.65 -7.90 19.13
C THR A 66 -4.13 -7.11 20.34
N GLU A 67 -3.74 -5.82 20.45
CA GLU A 67 -4.20 -4.88 21.47
C GLU A 67 -4.33 -3.49 20.86
N GLY A 68 -5.14 -2.62 21.49
CA GLY A 68 -5.42 -1.29 20.98
C GLY A 68 -6.36 -1.31 19.77
N THR A 69 -6.39 -0.23 19.02
CA THR A 69 -7.31 -0.10 17.88
C THR A 69 -6.67 0.70 16.74
N MET A 70 -7.01 0.33 15.51
CA MET A 70 -6.68 1.05 14.28
C MET A 70 -7.98 1.41 13.56
N TRP A 71 -8.08 2.67 13.10
CA TRP A 71 -9.17 3.14 12.24
C TRP A 71 -8.61 3.68 10.94
N VAL A 72 -9.33 3.43 9.85
CA VAL A 72 -9.07 4.00 8.52
C VAL A 72 -10.38 4.61 8.02
N ASP A 73 -10.36 5.90 7.73
CA ASP A 73 -11.55 6.68 7.36
C ASP A 73 -12.73 6.47 8.33
N GLY A 74 -12.42 6.41 9.63
CA GLY A 74 -13.39 6.16 10.71
C GLY A 74 -13.84 4.71 10.86
N ILE A 75 -13.40 3.78 10.00
CA ILE A 75 -13.73 2.36 10.05
C ILE A 75 -12.72 1.65 10.95
N ASP A 76 -13.21 0.97 11.98
CA ASP A 76 -12.41 0.12 12.85
C ASP A 76 -11.94 -1.13 12.10
N THR A 77 -10.63 -1.31 11.97
CA THR A 77 -10.04 -2.43 11.22
C THR A 77 -10.28 -3.80 11.86
N ALA A 78 -10.64 -3.87 13.12
CA ALA A 78 -10.99 -5.13 13.79
C ALA A 78 -12.40 -5.65 13.42
N LYS A 79 -13.22 -4.85 12.72
CA LYS A 79 -14.57 -5.25 12.29
C LYS A 79 -14.54 -5.96 10.96
N GLU A 80 -14.49 -7.29 10.98
CA GLU A 80 -14.41 -8.15 9.78
C GLU A 80 -15.38 -7.79 8.63
N PRO A 81 -16.67 -7.48 8.85
CA PRO A 81 -17.58 -7.14 7.76
C PRO A 81 -17.17 -5.88 6.97
N GLU A 82 -16.33 -5.03 7.56
CA GLU A 82 -15.91 -3.76 6.96
C GLU A 82 -14.48 -3.78 6.38
N LEU A 83 -13.75 -4.89 6.53
CA LEU A 83 -12.36 -5.03 6.05
C LEU A 83 -12.21 -4.71 4.55
N TRP A 84 -13.20 -5.10 3.76
CA TRP A 84 -13.21 -4.79 2.32
C TRP A 84 -13.21 -3.27 2.07
N LYS A 85 -14.02 -2.53 2.81
CA LYS A 85 -14.07 -1.06 2.72
C LYS A 85 -12.73 -0.43 3.12
N VAL A 86 -12.10 -0.94 4.18
CA VAL A 86 -10.77 -0.47 4.61
C VAL A 86 -9.75 -0.64 3.48
N ARG A 87 -9.72 -1.82 2.84
CA ARG A 87 -8.79 -2.11 1.73
C ARG A 87 -9.06 -1.28 0.47
N GLN A 88 -10.30 -0.86 0.24
CA GLN A 88 -10.64 0.10 -0.81
C GLN A 88 -10.14 1.50 -0.50
N LYS A 89 -10.17 1.91 0.78
CA LYS A 89 -9.78 3.23 1.26
C LYS A 89 -8.26 3.40 1.39
N ALA A 90 -7.56 2.34 1.83
CA ALA A 90 -6.12 2.33 2.03
C ALA A 90 -5.46 1.32 1.09
N GLY A 91 -5.00 1.78 -0.06
CA GLY A 91 -4.27 0.97 -1.01
C GLY A 91 -2.84 0.71 -0.54
N MET A 92 -2.29 -0.48 -0.79
CA MET A 92 -0.93 -0.85 -0.39
C MET A 92 -0.05 -1.18 -1.59
N VAL A 93 1.15 -0.61 -1.58
CA VAL A 93 2.23 -0.90 -2.53
C VAL A 93 3.36 -1.59 -1.79
N PHE A 94 3.75 -2.79 -2.24
CA PHE A 94 4.77 -3.60 -1.60
C PHE A 94 6.18 -3.26 -2.10
N GLN A 95 7.18 -3.66 -1.33
CA GLN A 95 8.59 -3.46 -1.61
C GLN A 95 9.03 -4.06 -2.96
N ASN A 96 8.57 -5.27 -3.26
CA ASN A 96 8.89 -5.95 -4.51
C ASN A 96 7.66 -5.95 -5.44
N PRO A 97 7.70 -5.19 -6.57
CA PRO A 97 6.58 -5.15 -7.51
C PRO A 97 6.29 -6.49 -8.18
N ASP A 98 7.27 -7.40 -8.31
CA ASP A 98 7.05 -8.73 -8.88
C ASP A 98 6.13 -9.61 -8.01
N ASN A 99 6.00 -9.30 -6.73
CA ASN A 99 5.06 -9.98 -5.83
C ASN A 99 3.64 -9.39 -5.89
N GLN A 100 3.48 -8.24 -6.55
CA GLN A 100 2.21 -7.52 -6.64
C GLN A 100 1.60 -7.60 -8.04
N ILE A 101 2.43 -7.49 -9.08
CA ILE A 101 2.01 -7.55 -10.48
C ILE A 101 1.67 -9.00 -10.85
N ILE A 102 0.43 -9.23 -11.29
CA ILE A 102 -0.09 -10.56 -11.65
C ILE A 102 -0.53 -10.63 -13.12
N GLY A 103 -0.79 -9.49 -13.75
CA GLY A 103 -1.24 -9.39 -15.13
C GLY A 103 -0.13 -9.73 -16.14
N SER A 104 -0.48 -10.37 -17.24
CA SER A 104 0.44 -10.63 -18.37
C SER A 104 0.73 -9.37 -19.21
N ILE A 105 -0.13 -8.38 -19.12
CA ILE A 105 -0.08 -7.08 -19.81
C ILE A 105 -0.35 -5.99 -18.77
N VAL A 106 0.37 -4.87 -18.89
CA VAL A 106 0.32 -3.75 -17.94
C VAL A 106 -1.11 -3.23 -17.71
N GLU A 107 -1.87 -2.97 -18.78
CA GLU A 107 -3.23 -2.44 -18.62
C GLU A 107 -4.19 -3.43 -17.94
N ALA A 108 -4.03 -4.72 -18.19
CA ALA A 108 -4.83 -5.76 -17.53
C ALA A 108 -4.51 -5.84 -16.04
N ASP A 109 -3.23 -5.68 -15.67
CA ASP A 109 -2.80 -5.65 -14.27
C ASP A 109 -3.40 -4.46 -13.52
N VAL A 110 -3.33 -3.27 -14.11
CA VAL A 110 -3.90 -2.03 -13.52
C VAL A 110 -5.42 -2.10 -13.42
N GLY A 111 -6.09 -2.76 -14.36
CA GLY A 111 -7.55 -2.96 -14.37
C GLY A 111 -8.04 -3.98 -13.33
N PHE A 112 -7.18 -4.86 -12.84
CA PHE A 112 -7.55 -5.97 -11.95
C PHE A 112 -8.20 -5.51 -10.63
N GLY A 113 -7.67 -4.45 -10.00
CA GLY A 113 -8.24 -3.89 -8.77
C GLY A 113 -9.67 -3.37 -8.97
N PRO A 114 -9.91 -2.44 -9.88
CA PRO A 114 -11.26 -1.96 -10.21
C PRO A 114 -12.24 -3.07 -10.62
N GLU A 115 -11.79 -4.08 -11.37
CA GLU A 115 -12.61 -5.22 -11.76
C GLU A 115 -13.11 -6.00 -10.53
N ASN A 116 -12.23 -6.30 -9.58
CA ASN A 116 -12.59 -6.96 -8.32
C ASN A 116 -13.52 -6.11 -7.43
N MET A 117 -13.50 -4.80 -7.62
CA MET A 117 -14.44 -3.87 -6.95
C MET A 117 -15.81 -3.82 -7.62
N GLY A 118 -16.02 -4.51 -8.74
CA GLY A 118 -17.26 -4.49 -9.50
C GLY A 118 -17.50 -3.18 -10.26
N VAL A 119 -16.44 -2.44 -10.61
CA VAL A 119 -16.53 -1.22 -11.42
C VAL A 119 -16.98 -1.59 -12.84
N PRO A 120 -17.91 -0.82 -13.46
CA PRO A 120 -18.32 -1.07 -14.84
C PRO A 120 -17.15 -1.04 -15.82
N THR A 121 -17.18 -1.90 -16.84
CA THR A 121 -16.06 -2.09 -17.78
C THR A 121 -15.58 -0.79 -18.44
N ASP A 122 -16.50 0.06 -18.88
CA ASP A 122 -16.13 1.33 -19.51
C ASP A 122 -15.40 2.27 -18.56
N GLU A 123 -15.79 2.27 -17.29
CA GLU A 123 -15.13 3.04 -16.25
C GLU A 123 -13.77 2.42 -15.87
N ILE A 124 -13.62 1.09 -15.89
CA ILE A 124 -12.33 0.43 -15.65
C ILE A 124 -11.28 0.97 -16.63
N TRP A 125 -11.56 0.96 -17.92
CA TRP A 125 -10.59 1.42 -18.92
C TRP A 125 -10.26 2.90 -18.80
N THR A 126 -11.23 3.73 -18.42
CA THR A 126 -10.98 5.14 -18.11
C THR A 126 -10.02 5.27 -16.90
N ARG A 127 -10.25 4.54 -15.83
CA ARG A 127 -9.39 4.54 -14.64
C ARG A 127 -7.98 4.03 -14.94
N VAL A 128 -7.87 2.99 -15.77
CA VAL A 128 -6.56 2.43 -16.21
C VAL A 128 -5.76 3.49 -16.96
N GLU A 129 -6.38 4.16 -17.95
CA GLU A 129 -5.72 5.20 -18.75
C GLU A 129 -5.29 6.39 -17.89
N GLU A 130 -6.17 6.90 -17.04
CA GLU A 130 -5.87 7.97 -16.09
C GLU A 130 -4.70 7.59 -15.17
N SER A 131 -4.74 6.39 -14.57
CA SER A 131 -3.73 5.94 -13.60
C SER A 131 -2.38 5.73 -14.25
N LEU A 132 -2.34 5.09 -15.42
CA LEU A 132 -1.09 4.92 -16.19
C LEU A 132 -0.51 6.26 -16.65
N THR A 133 -1.36 7.23 -16.98
CA THR A 133 -0.93 8.59 -17.34
C THR A 133 -0.32 9.30 -16.13
N LYS A 134 -0.97 9.25 -14.96
CA LYS A 134 -0.48 9.86 -13.71
C LYS A 134 0.91 9.34 -13.31
N VAL A 135 1.18 8.06 -13.49
CA VAL A 135 2.48 7.47 -13.17
C VAL A 135 3.49 7.49 -14.35
N GLY A 136 3.12 8.09 -15.49
CA GLY A 136 3.98 8.19 -16.68
C GLY A 136 4.22 6.85 -17.41
N MET A 137 3.28 5.90 -17.29
CA MET A 137 3.41 4.55 -17.85
C MET A 137 2.46 4.25 -19.02
N ILE A 138 1.65 5.22 -19.47
CA ILE A 138 0.65 5.03 -20.53
C ILE A 138 1.24 4.45 -21.84
N LYS A 139 2.47 4.84 -22.20
CA LYS A 139 3.17 4.33 -23.41
C LYS A 139 3.58 2.86 -23.28
N HIS A 140 3.40 2.26 -22.13
CA HIS A 140 3.76 0.88 -21.85
C HIS A 140 2.54 -0.01 -21.58
N ARG A 141 1.32 0.50 -21.80
CA ARG A 141 0.06 -0.18 -21.48
C ARG A 141 -0.05 -1.59 -22.06
N ASP A 142 0.42 -1.77 -23.30
CA ASP A 142 0.34 -3.04 -24.05
C ASP A 142 1.54 -3.97 -23.79
N LYS A 143 2.50 -3.55 -22.96
CA LYS A 143 3.69 -4.36 -22.69
C LYS A 143 3.45 -5.41 -21.63
N SER A 144 4.22 -6.51 -21.75
CA SER A 144 4.35 -7.45 -20.64
C SER A 144 5.19 -6.79 -19.52
N PRO A 145 4.79 -6.93 -18.24
CA PRO A 145 5.56 -6.45 -17.10
C PRO A 145 7.00 -6.98 -17.05
N THR A 146 7.24 -8.16 -17.59
CA THR A 146 8.59 -8.76 -17.66
C THR A 146 9.59 -7.96 -18.53
N ARG A 147 9.09 -7.06 -19.38
CA ARG A 147 9.91 -6.18 -20.23
C ARG A 147 10.16 -4.80 -19.62
N LEU A 148 9.75 -4.59 -18.38
CA LEU A 148 9.88 -3.32 -17.67
C LEU A 148 11.09 -3.34 -16.73
N SER A 149 11.70 -2.16 -16.53
CA SER A 149 12.70 -1.97 -15.47
C SER A 149 12.03 -2.03 -14.09
N GLY A 150 12.80 -2.22 -13.01
CA GLY A 150 12.28 -2.24 -11.65
C GLY A 150 11.48 -0.99 -11.30
N GLY A 151 11.98 0.22 -11.62
CA GLY A 151 11.26 1.47 -11.39
C GLY A 151 9.98 1.60 -12.23
N GLN A 152 9.97 1.07 -13.45
CA GLN A 152 8.77 1.01 -14.28
C GLN A 152 7.74 0.04 -13.69
N LYS A 153 8.15 -1.14 -13.24
CA LYS A 153 7.26 -2.10 -12.55
C LYS A 153 6.65 -1.49 -11.29
N GLN A 154 7.47 -0.80 -10.49
CA GLN A 154 6.99 -0.15 -9.27
C GLN A 154 5.92 0.92 -9.59
N ARG A 155 6.11 1.72 -10.64
CA ARG A 155 5.10 2.69 -11.09
C ARG A 155 3.84 2.01 -11.61
N VAL A 156 3.93 0.85 -12.26
CA VAL A 156 2.75 0.06 -12.65
C VAL A 156 2.01 -0.45 -11.42
N ALA A 157 2.73 -0.97 -10.42
CA ALA A 157 2.10 -1.39 -9.15
C ALA A 157 1.39 -0.23 -8.44
N ILE A 158 1.99 0.98 -8.46
CA ILE A 158 1.34 2.20 -7.96
C ILE A 158 0.09 2.53 -8.80
N ALA A 159 0.16 2.42 -10.13
CA ALA A 159 -1.00 2.67 -10.99
C ALA A 159 -2.17 1.73 -10.69
N GLY A 160 -1.91 0.45 -10.44
CA GLY A 160 -2.92 -0.54 -10.04
C GLY A 160 -3.64 -0.14 -8.74
N VAL A 161 -2.88 0.40 -7.78
CA VAL A 161 -3.47 0.94 -6.54
C VAL A 161 -4.27 2.22 -6.80
N VAL A 162 -3.72 3.17 -7.58
CA VAL A 162 -4.38 4.45 -7.91
C VAL A 162 -5.69 4.24 -8.68
N ALA A 163 -5.76 3.21 -9.55
CA ALA A 163 -6.97 2.89 -10.31
C ALA A 163 -8.16 2.49 -9.42
N MET A 164 -7.91 2.01 -8.22
CA MET A 164 -8.95 1.77 -7.21
C MET A 164 -9.49 3.06 -6.57
N ARG A 165 -8.85 4.21 -6.82
CA ARG A 165 -9.18 5.54 -6.24
C ARG A 165 -9.22 5.51 -4.72
N PRO A 166 -8.13 5.08 -4.04
CA PRO A 166 -8.06 5.07 -2.58
C PRO A 166 -7.94 6.49 -2.01
N ASP A 167 -8.37 6.69 -0.77
CA ASP A 167 -8.15 7.95 -0.03
C ASP A 167 -6.72 8.05 0.54
N CYS A 168 -6.04 6.91 0.70
CA CYS A 168 -4.69 6.79 1.25
C CYS A 168 -3.90 5.70 0.51
N ILE A 169 -2.61 5.96 0.27
CA ILE A 169 -1.67 4.98 -0.27
C ILE A 169 -0.56 4.74 0.74
N VAL A 170 -0.38 3.47 1.10
CA VAL A 170 0.70 3.01 1.97
C VAL A 170 1.77 2.36 1.11
N LEU A 171 3.00 2.85 1.17
CA LEU A 171 4.13 2.33 0.40
C LEU A 171 5.16 1.72 1.36
N ASP A 172 5.31 0.39 1.28
CA ASP A 172 6.28 -0.34 2.10
C ASP A 172 7.60 -0.47 1.34
N GLU A 173 8.56 0.42 1.64
CA GLU A 173 9.89 0.47 1.04
C GLU A 173 9.91 0.45 -0.50
N PRO A 174 9.12 1.29 -1.19
CA PRO A 174 8.87 1.16 -2.62
C PRO A 174 10.11 1.40 -3.49
N THR A 175 11.21 1.85 -2.90
CA THR A 175 12.44 2.21 -3.62
C THR A 175 13.64 1.35 -3.24
N ALA A 176 13.50 0.40 -2.31
CA ALA A 176 14.63 -0.37 -1.77
C ALA A 176 15.39 -1.19 -2.82
N MET A 177 14.68 -1.67 -3.86
CA MET A 177 15.25 -2.53 -4.92
C MET A 177 15.57 -1.77 -6.22
N LEU A 178 15.55 -0.43 -6.19
CA LEU A 178 15.67 0.39 -7.39
C LEU A 178 17.06 1.05 -7.49
N ASP A 179 17.49 1.26 -8.72
CA ASP A 179 18.63 2.14 -9.05
C ASP A 179 18.31 3.61 -8.71
N PRO A 180 19.29 4.50 -8.62
CA PRO A 180 19.07 5.90 -8.22
C PRO A 180 18.03 6.64 -9.08
N ASN A 181 18.02 6.40 -10.39
CA ASN A 181 17.07 7.05 -11.30
C ASN A 181 15.65 6.54 -11.07
N GLY A 182 15.46 5.22 -11.00
CA GLY A 182 14.16 4.61 -10.69
C GLY A 182 13.61 5.05 -9.35
N ARG A 183 14.48 5.21 -8.34
CA ARG A 183 14.11 5.73 -7.02
C ARG A 183 13.55 7.16 -7.12
N GLN A 184 14.25 8.04 -7.81
CA GLN A 184 13.79 9.43 -7.99
C GLN A 184 12.47 9.51 -8.75
N GLU A 185 12.30 8.71 -9.81
CA GLU A 185 11.06 8.66 -10.59
C GLU A 185 9.87 8.18 -9.75
N VAL A 186 10.05 7.15 -8.93
CA VAL A 186 8.99 6.64 -8.03
C VAL A 186 8.63 7.68 -6.97
N LEU A 187 9.61 8.27 -6.29
CA LEU A 187 9.36 9.29 -5.26
C LEU A 187 8.66 10.52 -5.85
N ARG A 188 9.08 10.97 -7.04
CA ARG A 188 8.42 12.07 -7.75
C ARG A 188 6.95 11.72 -8.06
N THR A 189 6.70 10.51 -8.57
CA THR A 189 5.33 10.05 -8.86
C THR A 189 4.46 10.10 -7.62
N VAL A 190 4.97 9.62 -6.48
CA VAL A 190 4.22 9.60 -5.22
C VAL A 190 3.96 11.03 -4.68
N SER A 191 4.96 11.92 -4.78
CA SER A 191 4.81 13.33 -4.41
C SER A 191 3.73 14.03 -5.26
N GLU A 192 3.76 13.80 -6.58
CA GLU A 192 2.77 14.36 -7.50
C GLU A 192 1.35 13.86 -7.23
N LEU A 193 1.17 12.59 -6.84
CA LEU A 193 -0.13 12.05 -6.43
C LEU A 193 -0.66 12.72 -5.16
N ASN A 194 0.20 12.98 -4.19
CA ASN A 194 -0.20 13.71 -2.99
C ASN A 194 -0.55 15.18 -3.30
N GLU A 195 0.36 15.91 -3.97
CA GLU A 195 0.23 17.34 -4.21
C GLU A 195 -0.94 17.70 -5.15
N LYS A 196 -1.16 16.89 -6.21
CA LYS A 196 -2.15 17.21 -7.26
C LYS A 196 -3.50 16.56 -7.04
N GLU A 197 -3.52 15.38 -6.43
CA GLU A 197 -4.73 14.57 -6.26
C GLU A 197 -5.22 14.52 -4.81
N ASN A 198 -4.47 15.18 -3.88
CA ASN A 198 -4.76 15.19 -2.44
C ASN A 198 -4.90 13.78 -1.82
N VAL A 199 -4.18 12.80 -2.38
CA VAL A 199 -4.12 11.45 -1.83
C VAL A 199 -3.21 11.45 -0.61
N THR A 200 -3.67 10.91 0.52
CA THR A 200 -2.83 10.75 1.70
C THR A 200 -1.74 9.71 1.43
N VAL A 201 -0.51 10.01 1.80
CA VAL A 201 0.63 9.12 1.57
C VAL A 201 1.30 8.73 2.88
N SER A 202 1.44 7.43 3.11
CA SER A 202 2.29 6.87 4.17
C SER A 202 3.45 6.10 3.53
N LEU A 203 4.64 6.69 3.56
CA LEU A 203 5.85 6.15 2.97
C LEU A 203 6.74 5.53 4.04
N ILE A 204 6.99 4.23 3.96
CA ILE A 204 7.96 3.53 4.81
C ILE A 204 9.30 3.47 4.07
N THR A 205 10.35 3.91 4.73
CA THR A 205 11.70 3.90 4.18
C THR A 205 12.77 3.78 5.28
N HIS A 206 13.98 3.44 4.88
CA HIS A 206 15.16 3.41 5.75
C HIS A 206 16.02 4.67 5.64
N TYR A 207 15.72 5.56 4.68
CA TYR A 207 16.53 6.72 4.32
C TYR A 207 15.80 8.00 4.64
#